data_020ca64fde5a92dcf146deeb5a517cba
#
_entry.id   020ca64fde5a92dcf146deeb5a517cba
#
_cell.length_a   1.000
_cell.length_b   1.000
_cell.length_c   1.000
_cell.angle_alpha   90.00
_cell.angle_beta   90.00
_cell.angle_gamma   90.00
#
_symmetry.space_group_name_H-M   'P 1'
#
loop_
_entity.id
_entity.type
_entity.pdbx_description
1 polymer ?
#
loop_
_entity_poly.entity_id
_entity_poly.type
_entity_poly.pdbx_seq_one_letter_code
_entity_poly.pdbx_strand_id
1 'polypeptide(L)'
;MGSHKEVNIELVKGALNDYVIKDKDKIVAGRFTIGELDKENKRSTIRFKFYRENNYELLKASIDMILKTVFKDGNINKVNFLVSETSDISGFLDLGFTLEAILSENLMVNGTIVDELGLGITINEYISSIKNNIVHMKGNRITVRNFTPADAEELANYYIRNKEHLREFEPARDNSFYEIEVQRKILIESYKQLMIGTGMDLGIYLKDKLIGKIKVSNIVHGVFKSAFIGYSIDKEHEGKGYMKEAVLLVEKYCKQYLDLHRLEASVLVDNIKSKRVLLKSGFEEIGINKKYLYINGKWRDHITFYKILE
;
A
#
# COMPACT_ATOMS: atom_id res chain seq x y z
N MET A 1 -20.14 -10.86 12.38
CA MET A 1 -20.03 -12.29 11.99
C MET A 1 -19.92 -12.32 10.47
N GLY A 2 -18.70 -12.30 9.93
CA GLY A 2 -18.47 -12.35 8.49
C GLY A 2 -18.78 -13.75 7.97
N SER A 3 -19.60 -13.86 6.95
CA SER A 3 -19.85 -15.09 6.21
C SER A 3 -18.53 -15.55 5.62
N HIS A 4 -17.96 -16.64 6.14
CA HIS A 4 -16.87 -17.33 5.47
C HIS A 4 -17.41 -17.78 4.11
N LYS A 5 -16.96 -17.13 3.04
CA LYS A 5 -17.18 -17.64 1.69
C LYS A 5 -16.48 -18.99 1.66
N GLU A 6 -17.25 -20.06 1.42
CA GLU A 6 -16.72 -21.42 1.45
C GLU A 6 -15.65 -21.57 0.37
N VAL A 7 -14.43 -21.75 0.83
CA VAL A 7 -13.28 -22.13 0.00
C VAL A 7 -13.06 -23.61 0.20
N ASN A 8 -12.91 -24.36 -0.86
CA ASN A 8 -12.54 -25.76 -0.83
C ASN A 8 -11.19 -25.98 -1.48
N ILE A 9 -10.29 -26.69 -0.79
CA ILE A 9 -8.96 -27.04 -1.29
C ILE A 9 -8.87 -28.54 -1.45
N GLU A 10 -8.57 -29.00 -2.64
CA GLU A 10 -8.49 -30.43 -2.98
C GLU A 10 -7.14 -30.75 -3.60
N LEU A 11 -6.56 -31.89 -3.20
CA LEU A 11 -5.39 -32.45 -3.86
C LEU A 11 -5.75 -32.87 -5.30
N VAL A 12 -4.92 -32.51 -6.25
CA VAL A 12 -5.10 -32.96 -7.65
C VAL A 12 -4.92 -34.46 -7.72
N LYS A 13 -5.87 -35.16 -8.36
CA LYS A 13 -5.81 -36.62 -8.48
C LYS A 13 -4.53 -37.07 -9.17
N GLY A 14 -3.77 -37.92 -8.47
CA GLY A 14 -2.49 -38.43 -8.96
C GLY A 14 -1.28 -37.53 -8.74
N ALA A 15 -1.45 -36.36 -8.15
CA ALA A 15 -0.35 -35.48 -7.74
C ALA A 15 -0.03 -35.68 -6.25
N LEU A 16 1.22 -35.36 -5.88
CA LEU A 16 1.65 -35.44 -4.46
C LEU A 16 1.52 -34.08 -3.75
N ASN A 17 1.78 -32.97 -4.46
CA ASN A 17 1.90 -31.66 -3.86
C ASN A 17 1.12 -30.56 -4.60
N ASP A 18 0.27 -30.92 -5.57
CA ASP A 18 -0.53 -29.99 -6.35
C ASP A 18 -1.95 -29.94 -5.85
N TYR A 19 -2.46 -28.73 -5.64
CA TYR A 19 -3.77 -28.48 -5.09
C TYR A 19 -4.57 -27.54 -5.98
N VAL A 20 -5.89 -27.75 -6.01
CA VAL A 20 -6.85 -26.83 -6.63
C VAL A 20 -7.66 -26.14 -5.54
N ILE A 21 -7.92 -24.86 -5.76
CA ILE A 21 -8.80 -24.03 -4.94
C ILE A 21 -10.11 -23.90 -5.70
N LYS A 22 -11.21 -24.20 -5.04
CA LYS A 22 -12.56 -24.08 -5.59
C LYS A 22 -13.39 -23.12 -4.76
N ASP A 23 -14.25 -22.37 -5.44
CA ASP A 23 -15.25 -21.53 -4.79
C ASP A 23 -16.46 -22.38 -4.28
N LYS A 24 -17.44 -21.72 -3.67
CA LYS A 24 -18.69 -22.33 -3.18
C LYS A 24 -19.47 -23.11 -4.27
N ASP A 25 -19.32 -22.70 -5.54
CA ASP A 25 -19.99 -23.32 -6.69
C ASP A 25 -19.14 -24.44 -7.32
N LYS A 26 -18.05 -24.86 -6.63
CA LYS A 26 -17.07 -25.87 -7.07
C LYS A 26 -16.29 -25.50 -8.32
N ILE A 27 -16.29 -24.22 -8.70
CA ILE A 27 -15.52 -23.72 -9.84
C ILE A 27 -14.09 -23.47 -9.40
N VAL A 28 -13.11 -23.89 -10.21
CA VAL A 28 -11.69 -23.68 -9.90
C VAL A 28 -11.37 -22.17 -9.92
N ALA A 29 -10.94 -21.68 -8.78
CA ALA A 29 -10.54 -20.28 -8.57
C ALA A 29 -9.02 -20.08 -8.55
N GLY A 30 -8.26 -21.14 -8.30
CA GLY A 30 -6.80 -21.09 -8.27
C GLY A 30 -6.16 -22.46 -8.15
N ARG A 31 -4.84 -22.46 -8.17
CA ARG A 31 -3.99 -23.64 -7.93
C ARG A 31 -2.77 -23.25 -7.11
N PHE A 32 -2.25 -24.21 -6.38
CA PHE A 32 -0.92 -24.06 -5.78
C PHE A 32 -0.19 -25.40 -5.70
N THR A 33 1.11 -25.30 -5.71
CA THR A 33 2.03 -26.43 -5.56
C THR A 33 2.91 -26.18 -4.35
N ILE A 34 3.00 -27.14 -3.44
CA ILE A 34 4.00 -27.13 -2.38
C ILE A 34 5.32 -27.61 -2.99
N GLY A 35 6.23 -26.66 -3.30
CA GLY A 35 7.47 -26.97 -3.99
C GLY A 35 8.54 -27.50 -3.05
N GLU A 36 8.67 -26.91 -1.88
CA GLU A 36 9.65 -27.29 -0.86
C GLU A 36 9.00 -27.37 0.52
N LEU A 37 9.27 -28.44 1.23
CA LEU A 37 8.97 -28.59 2.65
C LEU A 37 10.26 -28.90 3.40
N ASP A 38 10.97 -27.84 3.80
CA ASP A 38 12.23 -27.92 4.53
C ASP A 38 11.94 -28.07 6.04
N LYS A 39 11.98 -29.31 6.51
CA LYS A 39 11.70 -29.65 7.91
C LYS A 39 12.81 -29.19 8.85
N GLU A 40 14.04 -29.15 8.39
CA GLU A 40 15.19 -28.73 9.18
C GLU A 40 15.12 -27.24 9.50
N ASN A 41 14.86 -26.41 8.49
CA ASN A 41 14.72 -24.97 8.63
C ASN A 41 13.27 -24.56 8.95
N LYS A 42 12.34 -25.50 9.12
CA LYS A 42 10.92 -25.28 9.43
C LYS A 42 10.25 -24.27 8.48
N ARG A 43 10.51 -24.40 7.18
CA ARG A 43 9.95 -23.52 6.15
C ARG A 43 9.27 -24.30 5.04
N SER A 44 8.31 -23.67 4.37
CA SER A 44 7.66 -24.20 3.18
C SER A 44 7.61 -23.13 2.09
N THR A 45 7.83 -23.55 0.84
CA THR A 45 7.71 -22.69 -0.33
C THR A 45 6.57 -23.17 -1.20
N ILE A 46 5.64 -22.28 -1.53
CA ILE A 46 4.40 -22.55 -2.24
C ILE A 46 4.37 -21.68 -3.51
N ARG A 47 4.27 -22.31 -4.69
CA ARG A 47 3.91 -21.60 -5.92
C ARG A 47 2.39 -21.49 -6.02
N PHE A 48 1.90 -20.25 -6.19
CA PHE A 48 0.48 -19.97 -6.13
C PHE A 48 0.00 -19.22 -7.38
N LYS A 49 -1.12 -19.66 -7.94
CA LYS A 49 -1.77 -19.00 -9.07
C LYS A 49 -3.27 -18.88 -8.81
N PHE A 50 -3.78 -17.66 -8.89
CA PHE A 50 -5.19 -17.36 -8.71
C PHE A 50 -5.79 -16.85 -10.02
N TYR A 51 -6.99 -17.31 -10.37
CA TYR A 51 -7.61 -17.07 -11.67
C TYR A 51 -8.76 -16.07 -11.63
N ARG A 52 -9.19 -15.66 -10.42
CA ARG A 52 -10.31 -14.74 -10.20
C ARG A 52 -9.79 -13.36 -9.79
N GLU A 53 -9.22 -12.63 -10.75
CA GLU A 53 -8.50 -11.36 -10.52
C GLU A 53 -9.30 -10.30 -9.74
N ASN A 54 -10.65 -10.35 -9.77
CA ASN A 54 -11.51 -9.36 -9.12
C ASN A 54 -12.24 -9.92 -7.88
N ASN A 55 -11.76 -11.01 -7.29
CA ASN A 55 -12.37 -11.59 -6.10
C ASN A 55 -11.40 -11.62 -4.91
N TYR A 56 -11.14 -10.41 -4.38
CA TYR A 56 -10.28 -10.20 -3.23
C TYR A 56 -10.63 -11.06 -2.00
N GLU A 57 -11.93 -11.15 -1.66
CA GLU A 57 -12.38 -11.91 -0.49
C GLU A 57 -12.08 -13.43 -0.64
N LEU A 58 -12.27 -13.97 -1.85
CA LEU A 58 -11.97 -15.36 -2.13
C LEU A 58 -10.45 -15.61 -2.13
N LEU A 59 -9.67 -14.67 -2.68
CA LEU A 59 -8.20 -14.72 -2.65
C LEU A 59 -7.71 -14.77 -1.19
N LYS A 60 -8.11 -13.82 -0.37
CA LYS A 60 -7.72 -13.72 1.05
C LYS A 60 -8.13 -14.96 1.84
N ALA A 61 -9.38 -15.43 1.68
CA ALA A 61 -9.85 -16.62 2.35
C ALA A 61 -9.08 -17.89 1.92
N SER A 62 -8.68 -17.97 0.65
CA SER A 62 -7.87 -19.08 0.12
C SER A 62 -6.49 -19.13 0.76
N ILE A 63 -5.81 -18.00 0.84
CA ILE A 63 -4.49 -17.87 1.44
C ILE A 63 -4.57 -18.18 2.95
N ASP A 64 -5.55 -17.62 3.65
CA ASP A 64 -5.78 -17.85 5.07
C ASP A 64 -6.01 -19.33 5.39
N MET A 65 -6.79 -20.04 4.57
CA MET A 65 -7.01 -21.48 4.71
C MET A 65 -5.72 -22.29 4.51
N ILE A 66 -4.89 -21.93 3.54
CA ILE A 66 -3.59 -22.57 3.33
C ILE A 66 -2.69 -22.35 4.54
N LEU A 67 -2.59 -21.12 5.05
CA LEU A 67 -1.77 -20.80 6.23
C LEU A 67 -2.23 -21.56 7.48
N LYS A 68 -3.53 -21.58 7.74
CA LYS A 68 -4.10 -22.35 8.86
C LYS A 68 -3.74 -23.83 8.79
N THR A 69 -3.73 -24.39 7.59
CA THR A 69 -3.38 -25.78 7.38
C THR A 69 -1.89 -26.04 7.57
N VAL A 70 -1.04 -25.19 6.98
CA VAL A 70 0.42 -25.34 7.03
C VAL A 70 0.96 -25.10 8.44
N PHE A 71 0.43 -24.12 9.16
CA PHE A 71 0.87 -23.80 10.52
C PHE A 71 0.22 -24.65 11.62
N LYS A 72 -0.76 -25.50 11.29
CA LYS A 72 -1.58 -26.23 12.26
C LYS A 72 -0.76 -26.99 13.31
N ASP A 73 0.29 -27.68 12.88
CA ASP A 73 1.05 -28.56 13.75
C ASP A 73 2.29 -27.90 14.38
N GLY A 74 2.52 -26.60 14.11
CA GLY A 74 3.67 -25.84 14.63
C GLY A 74 5.05 -26.30 14.09
N ASN A 75 5.08 -27.24 13.15
CA ASN A 75 6.30 -27.79 12.57
C ASN A 75 6.92 -26.85 11.52
N ILE A 76 6.12 -25.95 10.96
CA ILE A 76 6.56 -24.90 10.01
C ILE A 76 6.52 -23.56 10.73
N ASN A 77 7.62 -22.84 10.66
CA ASN A 77 7.76 -21.48 11.22
C ASN A 77 7.54 -20.39 10.16
N LYS A 78 7.88 -20.67 8.90
CA LYS A 78 7.83 -19.70 7.80
C LYS A 78 7.23 -20.30 6.54
N VAL A 79 6.38 -19.53 5.88
CA VAL A 79 5.83 -19.88 4.57
C VAL A 79 6.17 -18.77 3.57
N ASN A 80 6.73 -19.19 2.45
CA ASN A 80 7.03 -18.32 1.31
C ASN A 80 6.06 -18.66 0.17
N PHE A 81 5.42 -17.64 -0.38
CA PHE A 81 4.64 -17.76 -1.61
C PHE A 81 5.40 -17.14 -2.76
N LEU A 82 5.45 -17.86 -3.88
CA LEU A 82 5.95 -17.37 -5.15
C LEU A 82 4.76 -17.12 -6.08
N VAL A 83 4.61 -15.88 -6.54
CA VAL A 83 3.50 -15.43 -7.39
C VAL A 83 4.02 -14.56 -8.53
N SER A 84 3.32 -14.53 -9.67
CA SER A 84 3.65 -13.59 -10.75
C SER A 84 3.50 -12.14 -10.28
N GLU A 85 4.35 -11.24 -10.77
CA GLU A 85 4.20 -9.79 -10.53
C GLU A 85 2.85 -9.24 -11.00
N THR A 86 2.21 -9.91 -11.97
CA THR A 86 0.88 -9.54 -12.47
C THR A 86 -0.26 -9.97 -11.56
N SER A 87 0.02 -10.76 -10.51
CA SER A 87 -1.00 -11.27 -9.58
C SER A 87 -1.46 -10.19 -8.61
N ASP A 88 -2.74 -10.27 -8.22
CA ASP A 88 -3.24 -9.48 -7.08
C ASP A 88 -2.62 -10.00 -5.78
N ILE A 89 -1.78 -9.19 -5.14
CA ILE A 89 -1.13 -9.52 -3.88
C ILE A 89 -1.84 -8.92 -2.65
N SER A 90 -2.98 -8.24 -2.84
CA SER A 90 -3.69 -7.56 -1.76
C SER A 90 -4.08 -8.48 -0.61
N GLY A 91 -4.56 -9.69 -0.93
CA GLY A 91 -4.93 -10.69 0.08
C GLY A 91 -3.75 -11.16 0.92
N PHE A 92 -2.55 -11.26 0.33
CA PHE A 92 -1.31 -11.59 1.04
C PHE A 92 -0.92 -10.46 2.00
N LEU A 93 -0.90 -9.22 1.51
CA LEU A 93 -0.51 -8.06 2.31
C LEU A 93 -1.43 -7.86 3.51
N ASP A 94 -2.73 -8.07 3.34
CA ASP A 94 -3.71 -7.97 4.43
C ASP A 94 -3.63 -9.11 5.45
N LEU A 95 -3.02 -10.24 5.09
CA LEU A 95 -2.70 -11.33 6.01
C LEU A 95 -1.31 -11.17 6.63
N GLY A 96 -0.52 -10.15 6.21
CA GLY A 96 0.74 -9.77 6.76
C GLY A 96 1.99 -10.32 6.13
N PHE A 97 1.84 -10.82 4.97
CA PHE A 97 3.01 -11.13 4.18
C PHE A 97 3.85 -9.88 3.89
N THR A 98 5.13 -10.07 3.84
CA THR A 98 6.09 -9.07 3.34
C THR A 98 6.63 -9.51 1.99
N LEU A 99 6.90 -8.53 1.12
CA LEU A 99 7.64 -8.79 -0.12
C LEU A 99 9.13 -8.95 0.25
N GLU A 100 9.66 -10.16 0.08
CA GLU A 100 11.04 -10.49 0.47
C GLU A 100 11.97 -10.65 -0.72
N ALA A 101 11.42 -10.93 -1.91
CA ALA A 101 12.21 -11.10 -3.12
C ALA A 101 11.47 -10.68 -4.37
N ILE A 102 12.21 -10.18 -5.35
CA ILE A 102 11.78 -10.02 -6.74
C ILE A 102 12.79 -10.79 -7.59
N LEU A 103 12.32 -11.84 -8.24
CA LEU A 103 13.12 -12.67 -9.14
C LEU A 103 12.85 -12.19 -10.56
N SER A 104 13.80 -11.43 -11.10
CA SER A 104 13.65 -10.80 -12.41
C SER A 104 13.56 -11.85 -13.52
N GLU A 105 12.62 -11.64 -14.45
CA GLU A 105 12.43 -12.46 -15.65
C GLU A 105 12.27 -13.97 -15.37
N ASN A 106 11.63 -14.32 -14.24
CA ASN A 106 11.62 -15.70 -13.72
C ASN A 106 10.41 -16.52 -14.15
N LEU A 107 9.37 -15.91 -14.74
CA LEU A 107 8.15 -16.59 -15.16
C LEU A 107 7.78 -16.28 -16.61
N MET A 108 7.19 -17.29 -17.28
CA MET A 108 6.51 -17.10 -18.55
C MET A 108 4.98 -17.06 -18.33
N VAL A 109 4.36 -15.92 -18.61
CA VAL A 109 2.91 -15.73 -18.48
C VAL A 109 2.36 -15.28 -19.84
N ASN A 110 1.50 -16.09 -20.44
CA ASN A 110 0.87 -15.81 -21.75
C ASN A 110 1.87 -15.40 -22.85
N GLY A 111 3.05 -16.04 -22.87
CA GLY A 111 4.10 -15.76 -23.86
C GLY A 111 5.00 -14.55 -23.54
N THR A 112 4.79 -13.90 -22.42
CA THR A 112 5.61 -12.77 -21.94
C THR A 112 6.42 -13.22 -20.73
N ILE A 113 7.71 -12.88 -20.69
CA ILE A 113 8.57 -13.07 -19.53
C ILE A 113 8.26 -11.96 -18.54
N VAL A 114 8.03 -12.33 -17.27
CA VAL A 114 7.65 -11.43 -16.18
C VAL A 114 8.43 -11.80 -14.91
N ASP A 115 8.46 -10.88 -13.95
CA ASP A 115 9.08 -11.11 -12.64
C ASP A 115 8.22 -12.03 -11.77
N GLU A 116 8.87 -12.80 -10.89
CA GLU A 116 8.21 -13.58 -9.83
C GLU A 116 8.47 -12.92 -8.47
N LEU A 117 7.41 -12.67 -7.73
CA LEU A 117 7.46 -12.06 -6.40
C LEU A 117 7.52 -13.14 -5.33
N GLY A 118 8.45 -13.01 -4.39
CA GLY A 118 8.56 -13.81 -3.19
C GLY A 118 7.93 -13.08 -1.98
N LEU A 119 6.84 -13.64 -1.47
CA LEU A 119 6.10 -13.11 -0.33
C LEU A 119 6.27 -14.05 0.86
N GLY A 120 6.78 -13.57 1.98
CA GLY A 120 7.05 -14.38 3.18
C GLY A 120 6.18 -13.98 4.37
N ILE A 121 5.87 -14.98 5.23
CA ILE A 121 5.22 -14.76 6.53
C ILE A 121 5.67 -15.83 7.53
N THR A 122 5.93 -15.42 8.77
CA THR A 122 6.17 -16.35 9.87
C THR A 122 4.86 -16.65 10.63
N ILE A 123 4.85 -17.76 11.37
CA ILE A 123 3.70 -18.12 12.23
C ILE A 123 3.40 -17.02 13.27
N ASN A 124 4.43 -16.34 13.80
CA ASN A 124 4.25 -15.28 14.78
C ASN A 124 3.61 -14.04 14.14
N GLU A 125 4.04 -13.65 12.94
CA GLU A 125 3.43 -12.56 12.18
C GLU A 125 1.97 -12.87 11.83
N TYR A 126 1.68 -14.10 11.41
CA TYR A 126 0.32 -14.53 11.11
C TYR A 126 -0.60 -14.50 12.35
N ILE A 127 -0.14 -15.01 13.53
CA ILE A 127 -0.91 -15.03 14.78
C ILE A 127 -1.08 -13.63 15.37
N SER A 128 -0.03 -12.78 15.33
CA SER A 128 -0.07 -11.43 15.90
C SER A 128 -0.98 -10.46 15.15
N SER A 129 -1.62 -10.91 14.08
CA SER A 129 -2.47 -10.06 13.22
C SER A 129 -1.78 -8.76 12.84
N ILE A 130 -0.53 -8.86 12.47
CA ILE A 130 0.18 -7.92 11.58
C ILE A 130 0.04 -6.44 11.90
N LYS A 131 0.24 -6.06 13.13
CA LYS A 131 0.32 -4.64 13.47
C LYS A 131 1.74 -4.07 13.36
N ASN A 132 2.75 -4.92 13.22
CA ASN A 132 4.15 -4.49 13.32
C ASN A 132 4.72 -3.78 12.07
N ASN A 133 4.09 -3.95 10.91
CA ASN A 133 4.53 -3.29 9.67
C ASN A 133 3.59 -2.15 9.23
N ILE A 134 2.62 -1.77 10.04
CA ILE A 134 1.69 -0.69 9.72
C ILE A 134 2.20 0.60 10.34
N VAL A 135 2.47 1.59 9.50
CA VAL A 135 2.72 2.95 9.94
C VAL A 135 1.45 3.48 10.59
N HIS A 136 1.48 3.72 11.88
CA HIS A 136 0.33 4.21 12.65
C HIS A 136 0.78 5.29 13.64
N MET A 137 0.30 6.51 13.44
CA MET A 137 0.64 7.67 14.24
C MET A 137 -0.63 8.26 14.84
N LYS A 138 -0.69 8.32 16.17
CA LYS A 138 -1.81 8.92 16.89
C LYS A 138 -1.46 10.36 17.27
N GLY A 139 -2.24 11.31 16.76
CA GLY A 139 -2.18 12.72 17.14
C GLY A 139 -3.17 13.06 18.27
N ASN A 140 -3.33 14.34 18.52
CA ASN A 140 -4.31 14.81 19.51
C ASN A 140 -5.76 14.66 19.06
N ARG A 141 -6.02 14.88 17.76
CA ARG A 141 -7.36 14.92 17.18
C ARG A 141 -7.54 13.91 16.04
N ILE A 142 -6.44 13.53 15.40
CA ILE A 142 -6.42 12.69 14.20
C ILE A 142 -5.51 11.48 14.40
N THR A 143 -5.75 10.48 13.59
CA THR A 143 -4.83 9.35 13.39
C THR A 143 -4.32 9.39 11.96
N VAL A 144 -3.02 9.12 11.77
CA VAL A 144 -2.41 8.98 10.44
C VAL A 144 -1.87 7.56 10.33
N ARG A 145 -2.31 6.81 9.32
CA ARG A 145 -1.84 5.46 9.06
C ARG A 145 -1.63 5.20 7.58
N ASN A 146 -0.80 4.22 7.24
CA ASN A 146 -0.68 3.83 5.85
C ASN A 146 -1.99 3.25 5.33
N PHE A 147 -2.23 3.46 4.03
CA PHE A 147 -3.26 2.73 3.33
C PHE A 147 -2.85 1.28 3.10
N THR A 148 -3.84 0.43 3.04
CA THR A 148 -3.75 -0.94 2.55
C THR A 148 -4.67 -1.12 1.34
N PRO A 149 -4.55 -2.18 0.54
CA PRO A 149 -5.49 -2.43 -0.55
C PRO A 149 -6.96 -2.56 -0.12
N ALA A 150 -7.22 -2.88 1.16
CA ALA A 150 -8.57 -2.91 1.74
C ALA A 150 -9.23 -1.51 1.84
N ASP A 151 -8.43 -0.46 1.85
CA ASP A 151 -8.92 0.94 1.92
C ASP A 151 -9.38 1.49 0.55
N ALA A 152 -9.38 0.68 -0.50
CA ALA A 152 -9.64 1.13 -1.89
C ALA A 152 -11.01 1.79 -2.06
N GLU A 153 -12.06 1.23 -1.45
CA GLU A 153 -13.40 1.80 -1.50
C GLU A 153 -13.48 3.16 -0.78
N GLU A 154 -12.89 3.26 0.41
CA GLU A 154 -12.88 4.50 1.18
C GLU A 154 -12.09 5.60 0.47
N LEU A 155 -10.97 5.24 -0.15
CA LEU A 155 -10.15 6.17 -0.94
C LEU A 155 -10.85 6.60 -2.24
N ALA A 156 -11.52 5.69 -2.95
CA ALA A 156 -12.34 6.03 -4.12
C ALA A 156 -13.43 7.05 -3.74
N ASN A 157 -14.14 6.78 -2.65
CA ASN A 157 -15.17 7.68 -2.12
C ASN A 157 -14.61 9.05 -1.70
N TYR A 158 -13.37 9.08 -1.12
CA TYR A 158 -12.66 10.32 -0.82
C TYR A 158 -12.42 11.15 -2.09
N TYR A 159 -11.91 10.54 -3.16
CA TYR A 159 -11.66 11.24 -4.41
C TYR A 159 -12.94 11.68 -5.13
N ILE A 160 -14.02 10.86 -5.09
CA ILE A 160 -15.31 11.20 -5.70
C ILE A 160 -15.88 12.46 -5.05
N ARG A 161 -15.97 12.51 -3.70
CA ARG A 161 -16.57 13.65 -2.98
C ARG A 161 -15.72 14.93 -3.05
N ASN A 162 -14.42 14.79 -3.33
CA ASN A 162 -13.50 15.93 -3.43
C ASN A 162 -13.10 16.25 -4.89
N LYS A 163 -13.71 15.61 -5.88
CA LYS A 163 -13.33 15.73 -7.29
C LYS A 163 -13.17 17.17 -7.75
N GLU A 164 -14.19 17.99 -7.56
CA GLU A 164 -14.18 19.40 -7.97
C GLU A 164 -13.21 20.25 -7.14
N HIS A 165 -13.09 19.93 -5.84
CA HIS A 165 -12.19 20.64 -4.95
C HIS A 165 -10.71 20.40 -5.28
N LEU A 166 -10.33 19.16 -5.55
CA LEU A 166 -8.94 18.77 -5.84
C LEU A 166 -8.51 19.08 -7.27
N ARG A 167 -9.47 19.22 -8.20
CA ARG A 167 -9.23 19.46 -9.62
C ARG A 167 -8.31 20.67 -9.88
N GLU A 168 -8.40 21.70 -9.04
CA GLU A 168 -7.59 22.90 -9.22
C GLU A 168 -6.11 22.70 -8.88
N PHE A 169 -5.80 21.67 -8.08
CA PHE A 169 -4.49 21.47 -7.46
C PHE A 169 -3.78 20.19 -7.90
N GLU A 170 -4.51 19.25 -8.51
CA GLU A 170 -3.98 17.97 -8.95
C GLU A 170 -4.03 17.82 -10.49
N PRO A 171 -3.19 16.98 -11.09
CA PRO A 171 -3.32 16.61 -12.50
C PRO A 171 -4.71 16.08 -12.81
N ALA A 172 -5.18 16.32 -14.04
CA ALA A 172 -6.44 15.77 -14.52
C ALA A 172 -6.46 14.23 -14.41
N ARG A 173 -7.57 13.68 -13.98
CA ARG A 173 -7.77 12.24 -13.80
C ARG A 173 -8.84 11.74 -14.77
N ASP A 174 -8.60 10.58 -15.36
CA ASP A 174 -9.61 9.88 -16.14
C ASP A 174 -10.74 9.38 -15.23
N ASN A 175 -11.90 9.09 -15.81
CA ASN A 175 -13.03 8.60 -15.02
C ASN A 175 -12.75 7.28 -14.34
N SER A 176 -11.97 6.40 -14.96
CA SER A 176 -11.53 5.12 -14.37
C SER A 176 -10.73 5.29 -13.07
N PHE A 177 -10.05 6.43 -12.86
CA PHE A 177 -9.33 6.71 -11.62
C PHE A 177 -10.22 6.62 -10.37
N TYR A 178 -11.53 6.88 -10.52
CA TYR A 178 -12.49 6.86 -9.41
C TYR A 178 -13.10 5.48 -9.15
N GLU A 179 -12.74 4.47 -9.95
CA GLU A 179 -13.19 3.08 -9.77
C GLU A 179 -12.42 2.41 -8.62
N ILE A 180 -13.12 1.62 -7.82
CA ILE A 180 -12.57 0.93 -6.64
C ILE A 180 -11.39 0.05 -7.04
N GLU A 181 -11.51 -0.70 -8.14
CA GLU A 181 -10.46 -1.63 -8.59
C GLU A 181 -9.20 -0.89 -9.07
N VAL A 182 -9.35 0.30 -9.65
CA VAL A 182 -8.21 1.14 -10.02
C VAL A 182 -7.52 1.68 -8.76
N GLN A 183 -8.30 2.16 -7.77
CA GLN A 183 -7.73 2.57 -6.49
C GLN A 183 -7.05 1.41 -5.76
N ARG A 184 -7.60 0.20 -5.82
CA ARG A 184 -6.97 -1.00 -5.25
C ARG A 184 -5.60 -1.27 -5.88
N LYS A 185 -5.49 -1.22 -7.22
CA LYS A 185 -4.19 -1.38 -7.92
C LYS A 185 -3.18 -0.29 -7.51
N ILE A 186 -3.62 0.95 -7.41
CA ILE A 186 -2.78 2.07 -6.94
C ILE A 186 -2.29 1.82 -5.51
N LEU A 187 -3.17 1.34 -4.63
CA LEU A 187 -2.81 1.04 -3.24
C LEU A 187 -1.87 -0.17 -3.11
N ILE A 188 -2.02 -1.19 -3.96
CA ILE A 188 -1.06 -2.30 -4.01
C ILE A 188 0.33 -1.79 -4.36
N GLU A 189 0.44 -0.95 -5.39
CA GLU A 189 1.72 -0.37 -5.80
C GLU A 189 2.31 0.54 -4.71
N SER A 190 1.47 1.36 -4.09
CA SER A 190 1.88 2.21 -2.96
C SER A 190 2.34 1.38 -1.75
N TYR A 191 1.69 0.26 -1.48
CA TYR A 191 2.10 -0.65 -0.39
C TYR A 191 3.45 -1.32 -0.70
N LYS A 192 3.71 -1.70 -1.96
CA LYS A 192 5.04 -2.18 -2.37
C LYS A 192 6.11 -1.11 -2.11
N GLN A 193 5.83 0.16 -2.48
CA GLN A 193 6.75 1.28 -2.21
C GLN A 193 7.06 1.45 -0.72
N LEU A 194 6.05 1.26 0.14
CA LEU A 194 6.24 1.27 1.59
C LEU A 194 7.17 0.14 2.05
N MET A 195 6.96 -1.09 1.54
CA MET A 195 7.74 -2.26 1.94
C MET A 195 9.20 -2.17 1.50
N ILE A 196 9.47 -1.60 0.31
CA ILE A 196 10.85 -1.39 -0.17
C ILE A 196 11.48 -0.08 0.33
N GLY A 197 10.75 0.72 1.11
CA GLY A 197 11.25 1.94 1.74
C GLY A 197 11.40 3.14 0.81
N THR A 198 10.77 3.16 -0.37
CA THR A 198 10.89 4.25 -1.35
C THR A 198 9.78 5.29 -1.27
N GLY A 199 8.69 4.97 -0.56
CA GLY A 199 7.55 5.88 -0.40
C GLY A 199 6.52 5.39 0.60
N MET A 200 5.66 6.27 1.06
CA MET A 200 4.52 5.97 1.94
C MET A 200 3.29 6.76 1.50
N ASP A 201 2.16 6.10 1.33
CA ASP A 201 0.85 6.73 1.14
C ASP A 201 0.03 6.53 2.42
N LEU A 202 -0.38 7.63 3.05
CA LEU A 202 -0.96 7.64 4.38
C LEU A 202 -2.33 8.31 4.36
N GLY A 203 -3.31 7.70 5.01
CA GLY A 203 -4.62 8.30 5.26
C GLY A 203 -4.63 9.10 6.56
N ILE A 204 -5.36 10.20 6.57
CA ILE A 204 -5.63 11.04 7.74
C ILE A 204 -7.05 10.77 8.20
N TYR A 205 -7.21 10.27 9.42
CA TYR A 205 -8.50 9.84 9.97
C TYR A 205 -8.94 10.70 11.14
N LEU A 206 -10.20 11.09 11.12
CA LEU A 206 -10.88 11.73 12.24
C LEU A 206 -12.00 10.80 12.71
N LYS A 207 -11.87 10.20 13.90
CA LYS A 207 -12.84 9.21 14.41
C LYS A 207 -13.14 8.12 13.37
N ASP A 208 -12.14 7.48 12.86
CA ASP A 208 -12.20 6.39 11.87
C ASP A 208 -12.71 6.78 10.47
N LYS A 209 -13.04 8.04 10.21
CA LYS A 209 -13.41 8.55 8.89
C LYS A 209 -12.19 9.14 8.19
N LEU A 210 -11.93 8.72 6.98
CA LEU A 210 -10.90 9.31 6.12
C LEU A 210 -11.26 10.74 5.75
N ILE A 211 -10.44 11.70 6.17
CA ILE A 211 -10.64 13.14 5.90
C ILE A 211 -9.55 13.74 5.03
N GLY A 212 -8.48 13.01 4.74
CA GLY A 212 -7.38 13.51 3.94
C GLY A 212 -6.31 12.45 3.74
N LYS A 213 -5.31 12.79 2.97
CA LYS A 213 -4.15 11.94 2.72
C LYS A 213 -2.86 12.74 2.74
N ILE A 214 -1.77 12.06 3.03
CA ILE A 214 -0.41 12.59 2.97
C ILE A 214 0.51 11.52 2.37
N LYS A 215 1.32 11.91 1.40
CA LYS A 215 2.26 11.02 0.72
C LYS A 215 3.68 11.49 1.01
N VAL A 216 4.54 10.56 1.40
CA VAL A 216 5.99 10.74 1.40
C VAL A 216 6.53 9.96 0.20
N SER A 217 7.25 10.61 -0.68
CA SER A 217 7.73 10.02 -1.93
C SER A 217 9.20 10.35 -2.16
N ASN A 218 9.84 9.61 -3.07
CA ASN A 218 11.24 9.78 -3.39
C ASN A 218 12.11 9.77 -2.12
N ILE A 219 11.90 8.76 -1.27
CA ILE A 219 12.74 8.56 -0.09
C ILE A 219 14.12 8.14 -0.55
N VAL A 220 15.10 8.99 -0.29
CA VAL A 220 16.50 8.76 -0.65
C VAL A 220 17.32 8.69 0.62
N HIS A 221 17.96 7.54 0.84
CA HIS A 221 18.85 7.30 1.97
C HIS A 221 20.30 7.73 1.65
N GLY A 222 21.26 7.28 2.44
CA GLY A 222 22.68 7.59 2.28
C GLY A 222 22.99 9.02 2.65
N VAL A 223 23.71 9.74 1.80
CA VAL A 223 24.15 11.11 2.08
C VAL A 223 23.06 12.17 1.91
N PHE A 224 21.99 11.86 1.19
CA PHE A 224 20.87 12.76 0.97
C PHE A 224 19.87 12.80 2.13
N LYS A 225 19.48 11.63 2.64
CA LYS A 225 18.49 11.48 3.72
C LYS A 225 17.30 12.42 3.56
N SER A 226 16.67 12.42 2.38
CA SER A 226 15.60 13.35 2.03
C SER A 226 14.41 12.66 1.39
N ALA A 227 13.24 13.31 1.44
CA ALA A 227 12.02 12.90 0.77
C ALA A 227 11.15 14.10 0.41
N PHE A 228 10.17 13.87 -0.47
CA PHE A 228 9.12 14.83 -0.78
C PHE A 228 7.85 14.50 -0.02
N ILE A 229 7.13 15.53 0.43
CA ILE A 229 5.83 15.43 1.07
C ILE A 229 4.76 16.12 0.22
N GLY A 230 3.64 15.44 -0.01
CA GLY A 230 2.46 15.99 -0.67
C GLY A 230 1.20 15.60 0.09
N TYR A 231 0.15 16.42 0.08
CA TYR A 231 -1.06 16.16 0.84
C TYR A 231 -2.31 16.78 0.23
N SER A 232 -3.46 16.22 0.60
CA SER A 232 -4.78 16.79 0.34
C SER A 232 -5.72 16.51 1.51
N ILE A 233 -6.77 17.32 1.63
CA ILE A 233 -7.77 17.19 2.70
C ILE A 233 -9.18 17.46 2.14
N ASP A 234 -10.18 16.81 2.72
CA ASP A 234 -11.59 17.09 2.45
C ASP A 234 -11.87 18.58 2.57
N LYS A 235 -12.62 19.13 1.61
CA LYS A 235 -13.06 20.53 1.58
C LYS A 235 -13.71 20.95 2.92
N GLU A 236 -14.54 20.07 3.48
CA GLU A 236 -15.23 20.31 4.75
C GLU A 236 -14.33 20.37 5.97
N HIS A 237 -13.10 19.86 5.85
CA HIS A 237 -12.12 19.77 6.94
C HIS A 237 -10.97 20.77 6.80
N GLU A 238 -11.00 21.63 5.77
CA GLU A 238 -10.03 22.69 5.61
C GLU A 238 -10.09 23.74 6.74
N GLY A 239 -8.97 24.43 6.96
CA GLY A 239 -8.88 25.53 7.93
C GLY A 239 -8.91 25.12 9.40
N LYS A 240 -9.20 23.86 9.73
CA LYS A 240 -9.34 23.35 11.11
C LYS A 240 -8.03 22.90 11.74
N GLY A 241 -6.90 23.00 11.03
CA GLY A 241 -5.58 22.66 11.52
C GLY A 241 -5.22 21.16 11.47
N TYR A 242 -6.08 20.29 10.94
CA TYR A 242 -5.81 18.85 10.86
C TYR A 242 -4.61 18.52 9.96
N MET A 243 -4.48 19.21 8.81
CA MET A 243 -3.35 18.99 7.94
C MET A 243 -2.01 19.39 8.57
N LYS A 244 -1.96 20.48 9.32
CA LYS A 244 -0.77 20.85 10.09
C LYS A 244 -0.40 19.76 11.09
N GLU A 245 -1.37 19.23 11.83
CA GLU A 245 -1.15 18.15 12.80
C GLU A 245 -0.62 16.88 12.08
N ALA A 246 -1.19 16.53 10.92
CA ALA A 246 -0.72 15.38 10.13
C ALA A 246 0.71 15.56 9.63
N VAL A 247 1.07 16.74 9.11
CA VAL A 247 2.43 17.05 8.65
C VAL A 247 3.42 16.88 9.80
N LEU A 248 3.13 17.43 10.99
CA LEU A 248 4.02 17.30 12.16
C LEU A 248 4.18 15.84 12.63
N LEU A 249 3.13 15.02 12.56
CA LEU A 249 3.23 13.59 12.87
C LEU A 249 4.14 12.87 11.88
N VAL A 250 3.98 13.15 10.59
CA VAL A 250 4.78 12.53 9.52
C VAL A 250 6.24 12.98 9.60
N GLU A 251 6.52 14.25 9.88
CA GLU A 251 7.88 14.75 10.10
C GLU A 251 8.57 13.98 11.23
N LYS A 252 7.89 13.85 12.38
CA LYS A 252 8.41 13.08 13.51
C LYS A 252 8.71 11.63 13.12
N TYR A 253 7.82 11.00 12.36
CA TYR A 253 8.02 9.64 11.87
C TYR A 253 9.23 9.56 10.93
N CYS A 254 9.32 10.46 9.96
CA CYS A 254 10.42 10.51 9.00
C CYS A 254 11.79 10.68 9.69
N LYS A 255 11.85 11.51 10.73
CA LYS A 255 13.06 11.67 11.51
C LYS A 255 13.40 10.42 12.33
N GLN A 256 12.43 9.93 13.12
CA GLN A 256 12.70 8.90 14.14
C GLN A 256 12.85 7.48 13.57
N TYR A 257 12.10 7.15 12.52
CA TYR A 257 12.03 5.78 12.00
C TYR A 257 12.67 5.61 10.61
N LEU A 258 12.74 6.68 9.81
CA LEU A 258 13.35 6.63 8.48
C LEU A 258 14.74 7.29 8.45
N ASP A 259 15.17 7.89 9.56
CA ASP A 259 16.46 8.61 9.69
C ASP A 259 16.65 9.66 8.57
N LEU A 260 15.56 10.35 8.19
CA LEU A 260 15.64 11.42 7.22
C LEU A 260 16.11 12.72 7.86
N HIS A 261 16.91 13.46 7.12
CA HIS A 261 17.44 14.78 7.50
C HIS A 261 16.57 15.92 6.94
N ARG A 262 15.90 15.70 5.81
CA ARG A 262 15.23 16.77 5.05
C ARG A 262 13.92 16.32 4.45
N LEU A 263 12.89 17.17 4.55
CA LEU A 263 11.65 17.05 3.78
C LEU A 263 11.49 18.24 2.85
N GLU A 264 10.99 17.98 1.65
CA GLU A 264 10.66 19.00 0.65
C GLU A 264 9.19 18.91 0.26
N ALA A 265 8.61 20.04 -0.16
CA ALA A 265 7.26 20.11 -0.68
C ALA A 265 7.19 21.14 -1.80
N SER A 266 6.43 20.84 -2.85
CA SER A 266 6.17 21.80 -3.94
C SER A 266 4.68 22.12 -4.00
N VAL A 267 4.36 23.41 -4.05
CA VAL A 267 2.99 23.94 -3.97
C VAL A 267 2.75 24.92 -5.12
N LEU A 268 1.58 24.85 -5.75
CA LEU A 268 1.15 25.87 -6.71
C LEU A 268 1.27 27.28 -6.13
N VAL A 269 1.78 28.22 -6.92
CA VAL A 269 2.02 29.62 -6.51
C VAL A 269 0.74 30.27 -5.93
N ASP A 270 -0.43 29.91 -6.43
CA ASP A 270 -1.72 30.43 -6.03
C ASP A 270 -2.44 29.60 -4.94
N ASN A 271 -1.86 28.47 -4.50
CA ASN A 271 -2.41 27.68 -3.40
C ASN A 271 -2.01 28.23 -2.03
N ILE A 272 -2.65 29.34 -1.65
CA ILE A 272 -2.37 30.03 -0.38
C ILE A 272 -2.62 29.16 0.85
N LYS A 273 -3.63 28.24 0.77
CA LYS A 273 -3.95 27.36 1.90
C LYS A 273 -2.81 26.38 2.19
N SER A 274 -2.29 25.72 1.13
CA SER A 274 -1.16 24.78 1.27
C SER A 274 0.11 25.49 1.74
N LYS A 275 0.44 26.65 1.20
CA LYS A 275 1.56 27.48 1.67
C LYS A 275 1.49 27.76 3.18
N ARG A 276 0.29 28.15 3.67
CA ARG A 276 0.09 28.42 5.10
C ARG A 276 0.30 27.18 5.96
N VAL A 277 -0.07 26.00 5.49
CA VAL A 277 0.19 24.74 6.20
C VAL A 277 1.69 24.52 6.34
N LEU A 278 2.46 24.61 5.25
CA LEU A 278 3.92 24.42 5.26
C LEU A 278 4.61 25.42 6.17
N LEU A 279 4.35 26.71 6.00
CA LEU A 279 4.96 27.77 6.83
C LEU A 279 4.65 27.56 8.33
N LYS A 280 3.38 27.24 8.67
CA LYS A 280 2.99 26.95 10.06
C LYS A 280 3.55 25.64 10.61
N SER A 281 4.03 24.75 9.75
CA SER A 281 4.74 23.52 10.12
C SER A 281 6.27 23.71 10.17
N GLY A 282 6.75 24.94 9.94
CA GLY A 282 8.18 25.29 10.03
C GLY A 282 8.99 24.99 8.78
N PHE A 283 8.32 24.85 7.62
CA PHE A 283 9.01 24.81 6.33
C PHE A 283 9.42 26.21 5.89
N GLU A 284 10.53 26.28 5.18
CA GLU A 284 11.07 27.50 4.59
C GLU A 284 10.99 27.45 3.07
N GLU A 285 10.79 28.61 2.44
CA GLU A 285 10.69 28.72 1.00
C GLU A 285 12.08 28.73 0.36
N ILE A 286 12.28 27.93 -0.70
CA ILE A 286 13.49 27.96 -1.52
C ILE A 286 13.34 28.96 -2.67
N GLY A 287 12.21 28.88 -3.39
CA GLY A 287 11.95 29.71 -4.58
C GLY A 287 10.96 29.09 -5.54
N ILE A 288 10.77 29.77 -6.68
CA ILE A 288 9.79 29.41 -7.70
C ILE A 288 10.42 28.56 -8.80
N ASN A 289 9.79 27.39 -9.04
CA ASN A 289 10.04 26.54 -10.18
C ASN A 289 9.04 26.87 -11.29
N LYS A 290 9.50 27.52 -12.36
CA LYS A 290 8.62 27.90 -13.47
C LYS A 290 8.23 26.67 -14.29
N LYS A 291 6.95 26.61 -14.69
CA LYS A 291 6.38 25.56 -15.55
C LYS A 291 6.71 24.14 -15.04
N TYR A 292 6.55 23.92 -13.76
CA TYR A 292 7.04 22.74 -13.05
C TYR A 292 6.17 21.48 -13.25
N LEU A 293 4.84 21.61 -13.10
CA LEU A 293 3.91 20.50 -13.29
C LEU A 293 2.78 20.88 -14.26
N TYR A 294 2.32 19.87 -15.02
CA TYR A 294 1.19 20.01 -15.93
C TYR A 294 -0.13 19.75 -15.19
N ILE A 295 -0.88 20.82 -14.93
CA ILE A 295 -2.14 20.79 -14.18
C ILE A 295 -3.21 21.51 -14.97
N ASN A 296 -4.37 20.85 -15.15
CA ASN A 296 -5.52 21.41 -15.85
C ASN A 296 -5.17 22.03 -17.22
N GLY A 297 -4.47 21.26 -18.06
CA GLY A 297 -4.19 21.63 -19.45
C GLY A 297 -3.06 22.65 -19.62
N LYS A 298 -2.30 22.98 -18.58
CA LYS A 298 -1.17 23.91 -18.68
C LYS A 298 -0.05 23.62 -17.69
N TRP A 299 1.16 23.98 -18.05
CA TRP A 299 2.31 23.99 -17.14
C TRP A 299 2.15 25.10 -16.09
N ARG A 300 2.22 24.74 -14.81
CA ARG A 300 2.00 25.65 -13.68
C ARG A 300 3.28 25.84 -12.89
N ASP A 301 3.47 27.07 -12.40
CA ASP A 301 4.56 27.43 -11.52
C ASP A 301 4.29 26.91 -10.10
N HIS A 302 5.34 26.42 -9.45
CA HIS A 302 5.29 25.94 -8.07
C HIS A 302 6.38 26.63 -7.24
N ILE A 303 6.09 26.77 -5.95
CA ILE A 303 7.09 27.17 -4.96
C ILE A 303 7.55 25.91 -4.26
N THR A 304 8.86 25.71 -4.17
CA THR A 304 9.45 24.65 -3.37
C THR A 304 9.75 25.13 -1.97
N PHE A 305 9.38 24.33 -1.01
CA PHE A 305 9.64 24.47 0.42
C PHE A 305 10.51 23.33 0.92
N TYR A 306 11.29 23.58 1.95
CA TYR A 306 12.05 22.55 2.63
C TYR A 306 11.95 22.67 4.15
N LYS A 307 12.26 21.60 4.84
CA LYS A 307 12.46 21.59 6.29
C LYS A 307 13.58 20.64 6.67
N ILE A 308 14.51 21.12 7.51
CA ILE A 308 15.51 20.26 8.16
C ILE A 308 14.85 19.60 9.36
N LEU A 309 15.01 18.30 9.49
CA LEU A 309 14.47 17.50 10.60
C LEU A 309 15.51 17.42 11.72
N GLU A 310 15.47 18.36 12.65
CA GLU A 310 16.35 18.43 13.82
C GLU A 310 15.84 17.60 15.01
#